data_6ca26d382f73bd835d3dd2cdb17e5bf1
#
_entry.id   6ca26d382f73bd835d3dd2cdb17e5bf1
#
_cell.length_a   1.000
_cell.length_b   1.000
_cell.length_c   1.000
_cell.angle_alpha   90.00
_cell.angle_beta   90.00
_cell.angle_gamma   90.00
#
_symmetry.space_group_name_H-M   'P 1'
#
loop_
_entity.id
_entity.type
_entity.pdbx_description
1 polymer ?
#
loop_
_entity_poly.entity_id
_entity_poly.type
_entity_poly.pdbx_seq_one_letter_code
_entity_poly.pdbx_strand_id
1 'polypeptide(L)'
;LAAGDGKLFVSTGYGTLWAFEASTGSVLWQQALLGTGNSQPAYRDDVIYLVSSDATTWSIAADTGRIRWQIDGLADVNNSTGTTGPSISRKLVVFGFGTGEIQAAFRQGGLVLWTASLAGGRSGRSASTIEDVGSTPVISGSRIFAANSTGRIVALNLDSGERIWSAPYGTKSLIWPAGGSVFF
;
A
#
# COMPACT_ATOMS: atom_id res chain seq x y z
N LEU A 1 9.96 4.02 5.95
CA LEU A 1 10.31 5.43 6.15
C LEU A 1 9.77 6.23 4.97
N ALA A 2 9.20 7.41 5.21
CA ALA A 2 8.85 8.44 4.23
C ALA A 2 9.46 9.78 4.64
N ALA A 3 9.60 10.67 3.67
CA ALA A 3 10.10 12.02 3.91
C ALA A 3 9.28 13.05 3.10
N GLY A 4 9.12 14.24 3.66
CA GLY A 4 8.47 15.37 3.00
C GLY A 4 8.44 16.60 3.88
N ASP A 5 8.53 17.77 3.30
CA ASP A 5 8.46 19.09 3.95
C ASP A 5 9.33 19.22 5.22
N GLY A 6 10.60 18.78 5.11
CA GLY A 6 11.57 18.83 6.18
C GLY A 6 11.34 17.82 7.31
N LYS A 7 10.43 16.87 7.15
CA LYS A 7 10.09 15.86 8.15
C LYS A 7 10.42 14.44 7.65
N LEU A 8 10.74 13.56 8.60
CA LEU A 8 10.88 12.12 8.40
C LEU A 8 9.78 11.40 9.16
N PHE A 9 9.14 10.43 8.51
CA PHE A 9 8.07 9.62 9.09
C PHE A 9 8.51 8.16 9.14
N VAL A 10 8.54 7.59 10.33
CA VAL A 10 9.04 6.24 10.59
C VAL A 10 7.96 5.41 11.26
N SER A 11 7.50 4.36 10.59
CA SER A 11 6.65 3.34 11.20
C SER A 11 7.51 2.26 11.85
N THR A 12 7.11 1.79 13.00
CA THR A 12 7.79 0.73 13.75
C THR A 12 6.97 -0.55 13.73
N GLY A 13 7.63 -1.70 13.89
CA GLY A 13 6.96 -3.00 14.04
C GLY A 13 6.06 -3.13 15.28
N TYR A 14 6.11 -2.16 16.19
CA TYR A 14 5.31 -2.12 17.42
C TYR A 14 4.04 -1.26 17.29
N GLY A 15 3.63 -0.90 16.07
CA GLY A 15 2.41 -0.14 15.85
C GLY A 15 2.53 1.34 16.21
N THR A 16 3.70 1.95 16.06
CA THR A 16 3.91 3.37 16.30
C THR A 16 4.44 4.07 15.06
N LEU A 17 3.85 5.21 14.73
CA LEU A 17 4.36 6.14 13.73
C LEU A 17 5.01 7.34 14.44
N TRP A 18 6.23 7.64 14.05
CA TRP A 18 7.02 8.77 14.54
C TRP A 18 7.23 9.81 13.47
N ALA A 19 7.22 11.07 13.83
CA ALA A 19 7.71 12.14 12.98
C ALA A 19 8.91 12.84 13.63
N PHE A 20 9.91 13.10 12.82
CA PHE A 20 11.14 13.77 13.19
C PHE A 20 11.35 14.99 12.31
N GLU A 21 11.94 16.02 12.87
CA GLU A 21 12.55 17.11 12.12
C GLU A 21 13.77 16.57 11.36
N ALA A 22 13.78 16.66 10.04
CA ALA A 22 14.83 16.05 9.23
C ALA A 22 16.21 16.67 9.43
N SER A 23 16.26 17.95 9.77
CA SER A 23 17.52 18.69 9.96
C SER A 23 18.20 18.44 11.28
N THR A 24 17.43 18.12 12.34
CA THR A 24 17.93 18.01 13.71
C THR A 24 17.78 16.62 14.30
N GLY A 25 16.90 15.79 13.74
CA GLY A 25 16.51 14.49 14.31
C GLY A 25 15.60 14.61 15.54
N SER A 26 15.14 15.81 15.88
CA SER A 26 14.24 16.00 17.01
C SER A 26 12.88 15.38 16.74
N VAL A 27 12.29 14.75 17.76
CA VAL A 27 10.93 14.19 17.67
C VAL A 27 9.93 15.34 17.63
N LEU A 28 9.08 15.33 16.59
CA LEU A 28 7.98 16.28 16.46
C LEU A 28 6.71 15.75 17.13
N TRP A 29 6.38 14.50 16.84
CA TRP A 29 5.25 13.82 17.44
C TRP A 29 5.39 12.29 17.30
N GLN A 30 4.53 11.61 18.05
CA GLN A 30 4.39 10.16 18.03
C GLN A 30 2.89 9.82 18.03
N GLN A 31 2.48 8.88 17.21
CA GLN A 31 1.11 8.36 17.12
C GLN A 31 1.12 6.85 17.30
N ALA A 32 0.42 6.35 18.32
CA ALA A 32 0.17 4.91 18.44
C ALA A 32 -0.94 4.50 17.46
N LEU A 33 -0.71 3.42 16.71
CA LEU A 33 -1.65 2.82 15.80
C LEU A 33 -2.05 1.45 16.36
N LEU A 34 -3.29 1.05 16.14
CA LEU A 34 -3.71 -0.29 16.46
C LEU A 34 -3.10 -1.23 15.39
N GLY A 35 -2.55 -2.37 15.85
CA GLY A 35 -1.88 -3.34 14.97
C GLY A 35 -0.37 -3.24 14.96
N THR A 36 0.28 -4.38 14.78
CA THR A 36 1.73 -4.52 14.66
C THR A 36 2.13 -4.56 13.18
N GLY A 37 3.42 -4.37 12.87
CA GLY A 37 3.94 -4.58 11.52
C GLY A 37 3.41 -3.61 10.47
N ASN A 38 3.57 -2.31 10.70
CA ASN A 38 3.14 -1.29 9.74
C ASN A 38 3.95 -1.32 8.43
N SER A 39 3.28 -1.06 7.33
CA SER A 39 3.91 -0.88 6.02
C SER A 39 4.87 0.32 6.00
N GLN A 40 5.64 0.41 4.93
CA GLN A 40 6.33 1.66 4.62
C GLN A 40 5.29 2.78 4.46
N PRO A 41 5.38 3.88 5.24
CA PRO A 41 4.48 5.01 5.06
C PRO A 41 4.73 5.69 3.71
N ALA A 42 3.69 6.28 3.14
CA ALA A 42 3.76 7.15 1.98
C ALA A 42 3.28 8.54 2.36
N TYR A 43 3.99 9.57 1.91
CA TYR A 43 3.69 10.97 2.20
C TYR A 43 3.30 11.72 0.94
N ARG A 44 2.25 12.54 1.02
CA ARG A 44 1.87 13.50 -0.01
C ARG A 44 0.93 14.58 0.52
N ASP A 45 1.21 15.85 0.20
CA ASP A 45 0.35 17.00 0.49
C ASP A 45 -0.11 17.02 1.96
N ASP A 46 0.84 17.06 2.89
CA ASP A 46 0.65 17.07 4.36
C ASP A 46 -0.12 15.87 4.95
N VAL A 47 -0.18 14.77 4.22
CA VAL A 47 -0.86 13.55 4.67
C VAL A 47 0.04 12.34 4.51
N ILE A 48 0.05 11.51 5.55
CA ILE A 48 0.73 10.22 5.59
C ILE A 48 -0.31 9.12 5.43
N TYR A 49 0.01 8.12 4.62
CA TYR A 49 -0.79 6.92 4.45
C TYR A 49 0.05 5.70 4.77
N LEU A 50 -0.53 4.71 5.44
CA LEU A 50 0.10 3.43 5.72
C LEU A 50 -0.95 2.34 5.94
N VAL A 51 -0.49 1.09 5.95
CA VAL A 51 -1.27 -0.12 6.23
C VAL A 51 -0.66 -0.81 7.43
N SER A 52 -1.45 -1.25 8.39
CA SER A 52 -1.02 -2.10 9.50
C SER A 52 -1.22 -3.58 9.16
N SER A 53 -0.60 -4.46 9.96
CA SER A 53 -0.63 -5.92 9.73
C SER A 53 -2.03 -6.54 9.86
N ASP A 54 -2.93 -5.88 10.55
CA ASP A 54 -4.35 -6.24 10.66
C ASP A 54 -5.19 -5.76 9.46
N ALA A 55 -4.51 -5.32 8.37
CA ALA A 55 -5.11 -4.74 7.17
C ALA A 55 -5.84 -3.41 7.38
N THR A 56 -5.73 -2.77 8.53
CA THR A 56 -6.25 -1.42 8.72
C THR A 56 -5.41 -0.42 7.95
N THR A 57 -6.07 0.46 7.19
CA THR A 57 -5.43 1.54 6.45
C THR A 57 -5.65 2.88 7.14
N TRP A 58 -4.61 3.69 7.18
CA TRP A 58 -4.58 4.92 7.94
C TRP A 58 -4.27 6.12 7.06
N SER A 59 -4.95 7.24 7.34
CA SER A 59 -4.60 8.57 6.86
C SER A 59 -4.35 9.47 8.05
N ILE A 60 -3.17 10.08 8.10
CA ILE A 60 -2.67 10.80 9.27
C ILE A 60 -2.16 12.16 8.83
N ALA A 61 -2.52 13.21 9.57
CA ALA A 61 -2.02 14.56 9.34
C ALA A 61 -0.52 14.61 9.68
N ALA A 62 0.30 15.06 8.74
CA ALA A 62 1.76 15.04 8.88
C ALA A 62 2.31 16.08 9.87
N ASP A 63 1.56 17.14 10.15
CA ASP A 63 1.92 18.19 11.09
C ASP A 63 1.68 17.81 12.55
N THR A 64 0.61 17.04 12.83
CA THR A 64 0.12 16.79 14.20
C THR A 64 0.10 15.32 14.59
N GLY A 65 0.23 14.40 13.64
CA GLY A 65 0.05 12.97 13.88
C GLY A 65 -1.40 12.53 14.09
N ARG A 66 -2.38 13.44 13.93
CA ARG A 66 -3.80 13.12 14.14
C ARG A 66 -4.33 12.23 13.02
N ILE A 67 -5.06 11.18 13.38
CA ILE A 67 -5.77 10.33 12.43
C ILE A 67 -6.88 11.16 11.77
N ARG A 68 -6.85 11.22 10.45
CA ARG A 68 -7.88 11.89 9.61
C ARG A 68 -9.01 10.94 9.27
N TRP A 69 -8.66 9.71 8.92
CA TRP A 69 -9.58 8.60 8.72
C TRP A 69 -8.83 7.27 8.81
N GLN A 70 -9.58 6.22 9.07
CA GLN A 70 -9.13 4.83 8.99
C GLN A 70 -10.17 4.01 8.25
N ILE A 71 -9.72 2.91 7.63
CA ILE A 71 -10.57 1.89 7.03
C ILE A 71 -10.13 0.57 7.63
N ASP A 72 -11.03 -0.08 8.33
CA ASP A 72 -10.77 -1.38 8.92
C ASP A 72 -10.83 -2.44 7.82
N GLY A 73 -9.74 -3.18 7.63
CA GLY A 73 -9.65 -4.29 6.71
C GLY A 73 -10.06 -5.60 7.35
N LEU A 74 -10.27 -6.60 6.51
CA LEU A 74 -10.45 -7.97 6.99
C LEU A 74 -9.05 -8.58 7.21
N ALA A 75 -8.67 -8.74 8.46
CA ALA A 75 -7.43 -9.45 8.79
C ALA A 75 -7.55 -10.91 8.35
N ASP A 76 -6.64 -11.37 7.50
CA ASP A 76 -6.47 -12.79 7.20
C ASP A 76 -5.37 -13.37 8.10
N VAL A 77 -5.63 -14.54 8.67
CA VAL A 77 -4.65 -15.28 9.48
C VAL A 77 -3.42 -15.74 8.70
N ASN A 78 -3.46 -15.70 7.38
CA ASN A 78 -2.36 -16.04 6.47
C ASN A 78 -1.55 -14.83 6.00
N ASN A 79 -1.70 -13.67 6.61
CA ASN A 79 -0.90 -12.49 6.27
C ASN A 79 0.59 -12.81 6.39
N SER A 80 1.26 -12.91 5.26
CA SER A 80 2.72 -12.95 5.26
C SER A 80 3.25 -11.59 5.78
N THR A 81 4.31 -11.63 6.54
CA THR A 81 4.93 -10.55 7.30
C THR A 81 5.50 -9.41 6.44
N GLY A 82 4.70 -8.79 5.60
CA GLY A 82 5.15 -7.69 4.76
C GLY A 82 3.98 -6.96 4.12
N THR A 83 3.43 -5.99 4.81
CA THR A 83 2.51 -5.05 4.16
C THR A 83 3.30 -4.14 3.24
N THR A 84 2.89 -4.06 1.99
CA THR A 84 3.48 -3.15 1.01
C THR A 84 3.04 -1.71 1.30
N GLY A 85 3.90 -0.74 0.97
CA GLY A 85 3.54 0.69 1.11
C GLY A 85 2.38 1.07 0.17
N PRO A 86 1.57 2.07 0.53
CA PRO A 86 0.55 2.58 -0.36
C PRO A 86 1.13 3.44 -1.47
N SER A 87 0.43 3.52 -2.60
CA SER A 87 0.71 4.45 -3.68
C SER A 87 -0.33 5.56 -3.74
N ILE A 88 0.12 6.78 -4.06
CA ILE A 88 -0.72 7.97 -3.97
C ILE A 88 -0.83 8.64 -5.33
N SER A 89 -2.06 8.80 -5.84
CA SER A 89 -2.37 9.66 -6.97
C SER A 89 -2.85 11.04 -6.51
N ARG A 90 -3.31 11.85 -7.44
CA ARG A 90 -3.89 13.16 -7.09
C ARG A 90 -5.15 13.04 -6.22
N LYS A 91 -6.03 12.08 -6.50
CA LYS A 91 -7.31 11.92 -5.82
C LYS A 91 -7.39 10.66 -4.96
N LEU A 92 -6.67 9.61 -5.34
CA LEU A 92 -6.79 8.29 -4.75
C LEU A 92 -5.51 7.89 -4.03
N VAL A 93 -5.66 7.06 -3.04
CA VAL A 93 -4.61 6.25 -2.45
C VAL A 93 -4.92 4.78 -2.70
N VAL A 94 -3.91 4.00 -3.07
CA VAL A 94 -4.03 2.59 -3.42
C VAL A 94 -3.23 1.78 -2.42
N PHE A 95 -3.88 0.82 -1.80
CA PHE A 95 -3.33 -0.09 -0.81
C PHE A 95 -3.23 -1.49 -1.39
N GLY A 96 -2.16 -2.20 -1.07
CA GLY A 96 -2.00 -3.62 -1.34
C GLY A 96 -1.99 -4.41 -0.03
N PHE A 97 -2.71 -5.53 0.01
CA PHE A 97 -2.85 -6.35 1.21
C PHE A 97 -2.19 -7.72 1.04
N GLY A 98 -1.84 -8.33 2.17
CA GLY A 98 -1.30 -9.69 2.22
C GLY A 98 -2.28 -10.77 1.72
N THR A 99 -3.57 -10.44 1.61
CA THR A 99 -4.62 -11.29 1.02
C THR A 99 -4.58 -11.32 -0.51
N GLY A 100 -3.69 -10.55 -1.16
CA GLY A 100 -3.70 -10.37 -2.62
C GLY A 100 -4.76 -9.40 -3.12
N GLU A 101 -5.41 -8.68 -2.23
CA GLU A 101 -6.34 -7.63 -2.59
C GLU A 101 -5.63 -6.29 -2.79
N ILE A 102 -6.16 -5.48 -3.70
CA ILE A 102 -5.79 -4.10 -3.93
C ILE A 102 -7.03 -3.25 -3.75
N GLN A 103 -6.93 -2.22 -2.95
CA GLN A 103 -8.04 -1.32 -2.67
C GLN A 103 -7.65 0.11 -3.03
N ALA A 104 -8.53 0.84 -3.71
CA ALA A 104 -8.39 2.26 -3.90
C ALA A 104 -9.44 3.02 -3.10
N ALA A 105 -8.99 4.06 -2.40
CA ALA A 105 -9.86 4.93 -1.63
C ALA A 105 -9.61 6.40 -1.98
N PHE A 106 -10.62 7.24 -1.84
CA PHE A 106 -10.44 8.67 -1.95
C PHE A 106 -9.55 9.19 -0.81
N ARG A 107 -8.52 9.97 -1.15
CA ARG A 107 -7.63 10.61 -0.17
C ARG A 107 -8.40 11.48 0.81
N GLN A 108 -9.46 12.14 0.33
CA GLN A 108 -10.34 12.96 1.14
C GLN A 108 -11.48 12.07 1.69
N GLY A 109 -11.38 11.74 2.97
CA GLY A 109 -12.44 11.04 3.69
C GLY A 109 -12.38 9.51 3.69
N GLY A 110 -11.47 8.86 2.94
CA GLY A 110 -11.26 7.42 3.02
C GLY A 110 -12.36 6.55 2.39
N LEU A 111 -13.28 7.15 1.61
CA LEU A 111 -14.31 6.35 0.94
C LEU A 111 -13.66 5.40 -0.07
N VAL A 112 -13.89 4.11 0.10
CA VAL A 112 -13.42 3.08 -0.84
C VAL A 112 -14.15 3.23 -2.17
N LEU A 113 -13.38 3.37 -3.24
CA LEU A 113 -13.90 3.49 -4.59
C LEU A 113 -14.06 2.12 -5.25
N TRP A 114 -13.06 1.26 -5.11
CA TRP A 114 -13.10 -0.11 -5.62
C TRP A 114 -12.10 -1.00 -4.87
N THR A 115 -12.36 -2.31 -4.94
CA THR A 115 -11.45 -3.38 -4.52
C THR A 115 -11.27 -4.35 -5.67
N ALA A 116 -10.04 -4.79 -5.89
CA ALA A 116 -9.67 -5.76 -6.92
C ALA A 116 -8.76 -6.84 -6.33
N SER A 117 -8.84 -8.07 -6.84
CA SER A 117 -7.99 -9.16 -6.39
C SER A 117 -6.93 -9.48 -7.45
N LEU A 118 -5.69 -9.73 -7.01
CA LEU A 118 -4.62 -10.33 -7.81
C LEU A 118 -4.89 -11.81 -8.07
N ALA A 119 -5.75 -12.43 -7.27
CA ALA A 119 -6.13 -13.82 -7.40
C ALA A 119 -6.74 -14.08 -8.79
N GLY A 120 -6.34 -15.17 -9.38
CA GLY A 120 -6.89 -15.64 -10.64
C GLY A 120 -6.51 -17.07 -10.82
N GLY A 121 -7.48 -17.98 -10.60
CA GLY A 121 -7.26 -19.40 -10.62
C GLY A 121 -6.61 -19.89 -11.90
N ARG A 122 -5.47 -20.53 -11.80
CA ARG A 122 -5.08 -21.58 -12.75
C ARG A 122 -5.85 -22.82 -12.34
N SER A 123 -6.85 -23.18 -13.12
CA SER A 123 -7.51 -24.47 -13.00
C SER A 123 -6.45 -25.58 -12.99
N GLY A 124 -6.36 -26.36 -11.90
CA GLY A 124 -5.55 -27.57 -11.86
C GLY A 124 -4.30 -27.57 -10.95
N ARG A 125 -4.05 -26.53 -10.15
CA ARG A 125 -3.02 -26.56 -9.09
C ARG A 125 -3.63 -26.20 -7.76
N SER A 126 -3.84 -27.20 -6.90
CA SER A 126 -4.07 -27.07 -5.47
C SER A 126 -2.77 -26.74 -4.73
N ALA A 127 -1.97 -25.80 -5.23
CA ALA A 127 -0.75 -25.37 -4.58
C ALA A 127 -1.03 -24.09 -3.82
N SER A 128 -0.97 -24.22 -2.50
CA SER A 128 -0.86 -23.19 -1.46
C SER A 128 -1.00 -21.75 -1.93
N THR A 129 -2.11 -21.19 -1.66
CA THR A 129 -2.58 -19.86 -1.95
C THR A 129 -1.97 -18.85 -1.00
N ILE A 130 -0.68 -18.55 -1.14
CA ILE A 130 -0.14 -17.30 -0.63
C ILE A 130 -0.30 -16.30 -1.77
N GLU A 131 -1.35 -15.51 -1.74
CA GLU A 131 -1.70 -14.53 -2.77
C GLU A 131 -1.37 -13.11 -2.34
N ASP A 132 -0.28 -12.93 -1.60
CA ASP A 132 0.16 -11.63 -1.11
C ASP A 132 0.42 -10.64 -2.25
N VAL A 133 0.11 -9.38 -2.05
CA VAL A 133 0.66 -8.30 -2.87
C VAL A 133 2.13 -8.17 -2.49
N GLY A 134 3.01 -8.76 -3.29
CA GLY A 134 4.44 -8.90 -2.98
C GLY A 134 5.25 -7.61 -3.17
N SER A 135 4.71 -6.61 -3.84
CA SER A 135 5.37 -5.33 -4.10
C SER A 135 4.40 -4.17 -3.92
N THR A 136 4.91 -3.00 -3.55
CA THR A 136 4.11 -1.76 -3.53
C THR A 136 3.44 -1.56 -4.88
N PRO A 137 2.11 -1.39 -4.96
CA PRO A 137 1.43 -1.04 -6.20
C PRO A 137 2.04 0.24 -6.80
N VAL A 138 2.20 0.31 -8.09
CA VAL A 138 2.79 1.49 -8.76
C VAL A 138 1.77 2.14 -9.67
N ILE A 139 1.52 3.43 -9.44
CA ILE A 139 0.65 4.25 -10.28
C ILE A 139 1.47 4.90 -11.39
N SER A 140 1.04 4.71 -12.65
CA SER A 140 1.61 5.36 -13.83
C SER A 140 0.49 5.81 -14.77
N GLY A 141 0.26 7.10 -14.84
CA GLY A 141 -0.87 7.69 -15.57
C GLY A 141 -2.21 7.21 -15.00
N SER A 142 -3.03 6.62 -15.84
CA SER A 142 -4.34 6.04 -15.49
C SER A 142 -4.27 4.55 -15.12
N ARG A 143 -3.09 4.00 -14.91
CA ARG A 143 -2.90 2.58 -14.63
C ARG A 143 -2.23 2.35 -13.28
N ILE A 144 -2.54 1.20 -12.69
CA ILE A 144 -1.88 0.65 -11.52
C ILE A 144 -1.23 -0.66 -11.94
N PHE A 145 0.01 -0.85 -11.54
CA PHE A 145 0.72 -2.11 -11.68
C PHE A 145 0.94 -2.72 -10.31
N ALA A 146 0.62 -3.97 -10.15
CA ALA A 146 0.86 -4.72 -8.93
C ALA A 146 1.24 -6.16 -9.25
N ALA A 147 2.02 -6.78 -8.39
CA ALA A 147 2.44 -8.16 -8.54
C ALA A 147 2.37 -8.90 -7.21
N ASN A 148 2.17 -10.21 -7.29
CA ASN A 148 2.34 -11.11 -6.17
C ASN A 148 3.68 -11.86 -6.25
N SER A 149 4.08 -12.48 -5.14
CA SER A 149 5.29 -13.29 -5.08
C SER A 149 5.16 -14.64 -5.80
N THR A 150 3.93 -15.10 -6.05
CA THR A 150 3.61 -16.43 -6.55
C THR A 150 3.53 -16.53 -8.08
N GLY A 151 3.77 -15.44 -8.80
CA GLY A 151 3.92 -15.47 -10.25
C GLY A 151 2.81 -14.76 -11.03
N ARG A 152 2.31 -13.64 -10.57
CA ARG A 152 1.36 -12.82 -11.32
C ARG A 152 1.68 -11.33 -11.20
N ILE A 153 1.67 -10.65 -12.32
CA ILE A 153 1.62 -9.19 -12.41
C ILE A 153 0.33 -8.79 -13.13
N VAL A 154 -0.28 -7.71 -12.68
CA VAL A 154 -1.49 -7.15 -13.28
C VAL A 154 -1.33 -5.67 -13.58
N ALA A 155 -2.03 -5.21 -14.60
CA ALA A 155 -2.33 -3.80 -14.80
C ALA A 155 -3.83 -3.58 -14.60
N LEU A 156 -4.18 -2.63 -13.76
CA LEU A 156 -5.56 -2.24 -13.47
C LEU A 156 -5.77 -0.79 -13.92
N ASN A 157 -7.02 -0.46 -14.24
CA ASN A 157 -7.42 0.92 -14.43
C ASN A 157 -7.48 1.62 -13.05
N LEU A 158 -6.90 2.80 -12.93
CA LEU A 158 -6.81 3.54 -11.66
C LEU A 158 -8.19 3.96 -11.13
N ASP A 159 -9.11 4.33 -12.02
CA ASP A 159 -10.40 4.89 -11.62
C ASP A 159 -11.47 3.81 -11.40
N SER A 160 -11.41 2.68 -12.11
CA SER A 160 -12.41 1.62 -12.00
C SER A 160 -11.96 0.35 -11.30
N GLY A 161 -10.65 0.11 -11.16
CA GLY A 161 -10.10 -1.15 -10.67
C GLY A 161 -10.19 -2.31 -11.68
N GLU A 162 -10.73 -2.06 -12.86
CA GLU A 162 -10.85 -3.09 -13.89
C GLU A 162 -9.48 -3.57 -14.38
N ARG A 163 -9.37 -4.88 -14.57
CA ARG A 163 -8.14 -5.50 -15.05
C ARG A 163 -7.97 -5.25 -16.54
N ILE A 164 -6.91 -4.52 -16.90
CA ILE A 164 -6.53 -4.25 -18.28
C ILE A 164 -5.82 -5.46 -18.86
N TRP A 165 -4.84 -6.01 -18.12
CA TRP A 165 -4.14 -7.25 -18.47
C TRP A 165 -3.53 -7.93 -17.24
N SER A 166 -3.15 -9.20 -17.39
CA SER A 166 -2.33 -9.94 -16.44
C SER A 166 -1.30 -10.78 -17.16
N ALA A 167 -0.14 -11.00 -16.52
CA ALA A 167 0.93 -11.85 -17.02
C ALA A 167 1.42 -12.81 -15.93
N PRO A 168 1.93 -14.02 -16.31
CA PRO A 168 2.32 -15.07 -15.37
C PRO A 168 3.74 -14.84 -14.83
N TYR A 169 4.02 -13.65 -14.34
CA TYR A 169 5.29 -13.27 -13.74
C TYR A 169 5.04 -12.67 -12.35
N GLY A 170 5.82 -13.06 -11.37
CA GLY A 170 5.73 -12.52 -10.02
C GLY A 170 7.02 -11.82 -9.62
N THR A 171 6.90 -10.86 -8.71
CA THR A 171 8.05 -10.18 -8.14
C THR A 171 7.78 -9.71 -6.72
N LYS A 172 8.84 -9.65 -5.91
CA LYS A 172 8.90 -8.93 -4.63
C LYS A 172 9.67 -7.61 -4.76
N SER A 173 10.23 -7.36 -5.94
CA SER A 173 10.98 -6.14 -6.22
C SER A 173 10.05 -5.01 -6.65
N LEU A 174 10.60 -3.80 -6.70
CA LEU A 174 9.89 -2.64 -7.22
C LEU A 174 9.53 -2.84 -8.69
N ILE A 175 8.29 -2.47 -9.02
CA ILE A 175 7.82 -2.43 -10.40
C ILE A 175 8.15 -1.04 -10.96
N TRP A 176 8.77 -0.99 -12.14
CA TRP A 176 9.16 0.25 -12.79
C TRP A 176 8.53 0.36 -14.18
N PRO A 177 7.40 1.05 -14.34
CA PRO A 177 6.83 1.33 -15.66
C PRO A 177 7.58 2.49 -16.31
N ALA A 178 8.15 2.26 -17.49
CA ALA A 178 8.84 3.26 -18.28
C ALA A 178 8.77 2.98 -19.78
N GLY A 179 8.60 3.99 -20.64
CA GLY A 179 8.67 3.88 -22.09
C GLY A 179 7.73 2.87 -22.73
N GLY A 180 6.56 2.64 -22.13
CA GLY A 180 5.62 1.62 -22.61
C GLY A 180 5.91 0.19 -22.15
N SER A 181 7.00 -0.02 -21.41
CA SER A 181 7.41 -1.31 -20.82
C SER A 181 7.27 -1.29 -19.30
N VAL A 182 7.21 -2.47 -18.69
CA VAL A 182 7.21 -2.64 -17.24
C VAL A 182 8.41 -3.51 -16.86
N PHE A 183 9.29 -2.96 -16.03
CA PHE A 183 10.48 -3.64 -15.50
C PHE A 183 10.23 -4.07 -14.06
N PHE A 184 10.76 -5.26 -13.65
CA PHE A 184 10.60 -5.80 -12.29
C PHE A 184 11.62 -6.90 -12.00
#